data_50bdadc710ad0be3a6096bc9d146ab07
#
_entry.id   50bdadc710ad0be3a6096bc9d146ab07
#
_cell.length_a   1.000
_cell.length_b   1.000
_cell.length_c   1.000
_cell.angle_alpha   90.00
_cell.angle_beta   90.00
_cell.angle_gamma   90.00
#
_symmetry.space_group_name_H-M   'P 1'
#
loop_
_entity.id
_entity.type
_entity.pdbx_description
1 polymer ?
#
loop_
_entity_poly.entity_id
_entity_poly.type
_entity_poly.pdbx_seq_one_letter_code
_entity_poly.pdbx_strand_id
1 'polypeptide(L)'
;MTPSLRRRVTASVVGIGVAAAAISAPAGAMSIDAAGDARASESIGSIGSSGNTGSAGSTGSTDAAADSAAHGGNAATDDAQAAAAGMMQAAPATAGLTAPSAPQAPTRSYVVNVGTGDAIAPARVRSVRAAITRAGGTVVQAWPQIGVFVVHSSHAGFDTRLTPSAATRITGVGPTRTVPVTEKLRARSTTAQAAAAPAAPSRTDRTTAEPREREQWALRMVRASAQGGRPAAAAVPARTLGATTVAVIDSGIEADHPDLRGRIDTASSLDCTDAGRPDTTPSRWRNTTSGHGTHVAGIIAGARNGVGIAGVAPGVHLASVKVVNDDGFIYPEYAICGVLSASAKGIRVANHSYFVDPWQFWCSTDKRQAAARESVRRAFAYAHRRGMLSVAAAGNEGVDLTKPGIDELSPGDSDPVSRRLNSTCLDLPTQLPGVVSVAAADSRGRLAEYSNFGRGVIDVIAPGTDVLSSYPTKTWTRLSGTSMAAPHASGVAALLAARNPTAGPDQLAAQLRRQARDMPCPRADRRCTGTTAANSFAGDGMVDASRAVGR
;
A
#
# COMPACT_ATOMS: atom_id res chain seq x y z
N MET A 1 -51.02 11.85 16.15
CA MET A 1 -50.22 13.02 16.46
C MET A 1 -49.17 12.63 17.48
N THR A 2 -48.00 12.22 17.04
CA THR A 2 -46.78 12.11 17.84
C THR A 2 -45.60 11.99 16.87
N PRO A 3 -44.55 12.83 16.94
CA PRO A 3 -43.45 12.77 16.00
C PRO A 3 -42.38 11.76 16.53
N SER A 4 -42.00 10.86 15.65
CA SER A 4 -40.95 9.89 15.86
C SER A 4 -39.56 10.56 15.89
N LEU A 5 -38.87 10.40 17.02
CA LEU A 5 -37.47 10.75 17.19
C LEU A 5 -36.60 9.88 16.26
N ARG A 6 -36.06 10.47 15.20
CA ARG A 6 -34.95 9.88 14.44
C ARG A 6 -33.67 10.05 15.25
N ARG A 7 -33.17 8.97 15.84
CA ARG A 7 -31.80 8.89 16.34
C ARG A 7 -30.87 8.96 15.14
N ARG A 8 -30.08 10.02 15.05
CA ARG A 8 -28.91 10.08 14.19
C ARG A 8 -27.83 9.18 14.82
N VAL A 9 -27.59 8.04 14.22
CA VAL A 9 -26.39 7.24 14.47
C VAL A 9 -25.31 7.89 13.63
N THR A 10 -24.43 8.65 14.25
CA THR A 10 -23.16 9.05 13.66
C THR A 10 -22.27 7.83 13.60
N ALA A 11 -22.28 7.14 12.49
CA ALA A 11 -21.25 6.17 12.17
C ALA A 11 -19.97 6.95 11.85
N SER A 12 -18.98 6.90 12.73
CA SER A 12 -17.62 7.32 12.41
C SER A 12 -17.07 6.32 11.41
N VAL A 13 -17.17 6.67 10.14
CA VAL A 13 -16.57 5.92 9.05
C VAL A 13 -15.09 6.25 9.06
N VAL A 14 -14.27 5.32 9.54
CA VAL A 14 -12.83 5.34 9.27
C VAL A 14 -12.64 4.73 7.90
N GLY A 15 -12.80 5.54 6.88
CA GLY A 15 -12.34 5.22 5.53
C GLY A 15 -10.82 5.16 5.55
N ILE A 16 -10.27 3.99 5.36
CA ILE A 16 -8.86 3.85 5.06
C ILE A 16 -8.74 3.70 3.54
N GLY A 17 -8.98 4.79 2.85
CA GLY A 17 -7.98 5.32 1.98
C GLY A 17 -6.78 5.63 2.87
N VAL A 18 -5.56 5.26 2.50
CA VAL A 18 -4.38 5.55 3.30
C VAL A 18 -4.19 7.08 3.34
N ALA A 19 -5.12 7.78 4.00
CA ALA A 19 -5.01 9.20 4.27
C ALA A 19 -4.10 9.32 5.49
N ALA A 20 -2.93 9.88 5.30
CA ALA A 20 -2.08 10.34 6.39
C ALA A 20 -2.79 11.49 7.11
N ALA A 21 -3.59 11.18 8.12
CA ALA A 21 -4.08 12.19 9.04
C ALA A 21 -2.93 12.57 9.95
N ALA A 22 -2.36 13.75 9.71
CA ALA A 22 -1.55 14.45 10.69
C ALA A 22 -2.47 14.80 11.88
N ILE A 23 -2.34 14.09 12.99
CA ILE A 23 -3.03 14.39 14.23
C ILE A 23 -2.27 15.53 14.90
N SER A 24 -2.74 16.75 14.71
CA SER A 24 -2.47 17.87 15.62
C SER A 24 -3.49 17.76 16.75
N ALA A 25 -3.05 17.42 17.94
CA ALA A 25 -3.88 17.42 19.13
C ALA A 25 -4.08 18.87 19.62
N PRO A 26 -5.31 19.34 19.85
CA PRO A 26 -5.52 20.50 20.70
C PRO A 26 -5.64 20.04 22.17
N ALA A 27 -4.83 20.66 23.03
CA ALA A 27 -5.02 20.60 24.46
C ALA A 27 -6.36 21.29 24.83
N GLY A 28 -7.31 20.50 25.30
CA GLY A 28 -8.58 21.00 25.83
C GLY A 28 -8.92 20.24 27.10
N ALA A 29 -8.80 20.92 28.24
CA ALA A 29 -9.19 20.43 29.54
C ALA A 29 -10.68 20.08 29.57
N MET A 30 -11.02 18.91 30.10
CA MET A 30 -12.38 18.54 30.44
C MET A 30 -12.40 18.09 31.90
N SER A 31 -13.06 18.90 32.72
CA SER A 31 -13.38 18.65 34.10
C SER A 31 -14.30 17.43 34.25
N ILE A 32 -13.97 16.58 35.18
CA ILE A 32 -14.79 15.45 35.58
C ILE A 32 -15.43 15.81 36.92
N ASP A 33 -16.77 15.83 36.94
CA ASP A 33 -17.53 15.84 38.19
C ASP A 33 -17.64 14.43 38.78
N ALA A 34 -17.37 14.35 40.08
CA ALA A 34 -17.33 13.15 40.89
C ALA A 34 -18.68 12.92 41.59
N ALA A 35 -19.08 11.67 41.72
CA ALA A 35 -19.84 11.14 42.84
C ALA A 35 -19.56 9.64 42.96
N GLY A 36 -18.92 9.23 43.95
CA GLY A 36 -19.17 8.64 45.26
C GLY A 36 -18.99 7.15 45.20
N ASP A 37 -18.26 6.46 45.97
CA ASP A 37 -18.13 6.17 47.34
C ASP A 37 -16.93 5.25 47.67
N ALA A 38 -16.15 5.61 48.55
CA ALA A 38 -15.58 5.20 49.82
C ALA A 38 -15.17 3.72 50.07
N ARG A 39 -13.98 3.59 50.53
CA ARG A 39 -13.32 3.01 51.72
C ARG A 39 -12.07 2.23 51.38
N ALA A 40 -11.00 2.67 51.84
CA ALA A 40 -10.17 2.61 53.08
C ALA A 40 -9.16 1.47 52.88
N SER A 41 -7.94 1.51 53.27
CA SER A 41 -7.12 2.27 54.20
C SER A 41 -5.68 1.76 54.10
N GLU A 42 -4.76 2.61 54.46
CA GLU A 42 -3.51 2.50 55.23
C GLU A 42 -2.30 1.93 54.52
N SER A 43 -1.17 2.50 54.52
CA SER A 43 -0.42 3.61 55.11
C SER A 43 1.03 3.18 55.25
N ILE A 44 1.95 4.16 55.26
CA ILE A 44 3.31 4.16 55.83
C ILE A 44 4.39 3.60 54.89
N GLY A 45 5.46 4.28 54.55
CA GLY A 45 6.17 5.36 55.19
C GLY A 45 7.33 5.85 54.34
N SER A 46 7.60 7.08 54.55
CA SER A 46 8.68 7.94 54.16
C SER A 46 10.07 7.49 54.65
N ILE A 47 11.08 8.04 54.06
CA ILE A 47 12.39 8.54 54.55
C ILE A 47 13.33 8.43 53.35
N GLY A 48 14.01 9.40 52.82
CA GLY A 48 14.64 10.57 53.36
C GLY A 48 15.94 10.75 52.59
N SER A 49 16.05 11.84 51.95
CA SER A 49 17.01 12.93 51.94
C SER A 49 18.50 12.63 51.76
N SER A 50 19.03 13.57 51.11
CA SER A 50 20.35 14.21 51.11
C SER A 50 21.37 13.58 50.15
N GLY A 51 21.99 14.29 49.28
CA GLY A 51 22.46 15.66 49.31
C GLY A 51 23.86 15.71 48.81
N ASN A 52 24.09 16.62 47.96
CA ASN A 52 25.24 17.52 47.94
C ASN A 52 26.41 17.24 46.97
N THR A 53 26.52 18.12 46.00
CA THR A 53 27.55 19.13 45.77
C THR A 53 28.94 18.72 45.32
N GLY A 54 29.40 19.47 44.37
CA GLY A 54 30.79 19.84 44.16
C GLY A 54 31.21 19.68 42.70
N SER A 55 31.16 20.66 41.87
CA SER A 55 32.01 21.83 41.76
C SER A 55 33.33 21.56 41.04
N ALA A 56 33.41 22.14 39.88
CA ALA A 56 34.39 23.12 39.41
C ALA A 56 35.71 22.65 38.81
N GLY A 57 36.04 23.37 37.76
CA GLY A 57 37.38 23.74 37.35
C GLY A 57 37.72 23.27 35.94
N SER A 58 37.63 24.02 34.91
CA SER A 58 38.31 25.25 34.48
C SER A 58 39.62 24.97 33.79
N THR A 59 39.73 25.70 32.71
CA THR A 59 40.94 26.23 32.03
C THR A 59 41.64 25.30 31.07
N GLY A 60 42.03 25.72 29.93
CA GLY A 60 42.25 26.96 29.20
C GLY A 60 42.85 26.59 27.87
N SER A 61 42.52 27.37 26.82
CA SER A 61 43.45 28.35 26.24
C SER A 61 44.72 27.68 25.66
N THR A 62 45.12 27.93 24.48
CA THR A 62 45.40 29.11 23.67
C THR A 62 45.91 28.70 22.29
N ASP A 63 45.57 29.45 21.28
CA ASP A 63 46.44 30.21 20.34
C ASP A 63 47.37 29.37 19.44
N ALA A 64 47.65 29.73 18.25
CA ALA A 64 47.71 30.91 17.43
C ALA A 64 47.98 30.45 16.00
N ALA A 65 47.42 31.03 15.05
CA ALA A 65 47.91 32.19 14.27
C ALA A 65 48.97 31.88 13.21
N ALA A 66 48.62 32.35 12.06
CA ALA A 66 49.33 33.17 11.10
C ALA A 66 50.30 32.41 10.18
N ASP A 67 50.56 32.73 8.98
CA ASP A 67 50.59 33.98 8.24
C ASP A 67 50.88 33.70 6.77
N SER A 68 50.47 34.43 5.93
CA SER A 68 50.89 35.47 5.03
C SER A 68 51.19 35.01 3.61
N ALA A 69 50.57 35.73 2.74
CA ALA A 69 51.03 36.84 1.91
C ALA A 69 51.64 36.36 0.57
N ALA A 70 51.54 36.99 -0.52
CA ALA A 70 51.09 38.22 -1.06
C ALA A 70 51.65 38.38 -2.48
N HIS A 71 51.19 39.36 -3.15
CA HIS A 71 51.76 40.11 -4.30
C HIS A 71 51.37 39.58 -5.68
N GLY A 72 50.84 40.34 -6.51
CA GLY A 72 50.87 41.75 -6.92
C GLY A 72 50.58 41.77 -8.40
N GLY A 73 49.98 42.65 -9.01
CA GLY A 73 49.89 44.07 -9.01
C GLY A 73 49.76 44.57 -10.44
N ASN A 74 48.95 45.56 -10.60
CA ASN A 74 49.01 46.70 -11.55
C ASN A 74 48.82 46.42 -13.05
N ALA A 75 48.25 47.31 -13.82
CA ALA A 75 47.63 48.62 -13.75
C ALA A 75 47.19 48.96 -15.17
N ALA A 76 46.04 49.58 -15.24
CA ALA A 76 45.73 50.88 -15.88
C ALA A 76 46.31 51.21 -17.26
N THR A 77 45.54 51.68 -18.17
CA THR A 77 45.23 53.07 -18.53
C THR A 77 44.45 53.08 -19.85
N ASP A 78 43.35 53.79 -19.87
CA ASP A 78 42.99 55.04 -20.53
C ASP A 78 43.22 55.14 -22.04
N ASP A 79 42.24 55.53 -22.74
CA ASP A 79 41.88 56.78 -23.46
C ASP A 79 41.08 56.47 -24.74
N ALA A 80 39.88 56.87 -24.82
CA ALA A 80 39.24 58.10 -25.34
C ALA A 80 39.33 58.38 -26.86
N GLN A 81 38.13 58.68 -27.37
CA GLN A 81 37.81 59.60 -28.50
C GLN A 81 37.95 59.08 -29.92
N ALA A 82 36.97 59.13 -30.76
CA ALA A 82 36.04 60.07 -31.25
C ALA A 82 35.43 59.67 -32.61
N ALA A 83 34.16 59.90 -32.74
CA ALA A 83 33.40 60.44 -33.85
C ALA A 83 33.66 60.01 -35.31
N ALA A 84 32.62 59.50 -35.99
CA ALA A 84 31.93 60.16 -37.08
C ALA A 84 30.82 59.34 -37.73
N ALA A 85 29.70 59.92 -37.79
CA ALA A 85 28.51 59.85 -38.63
C ALA A 85 28.51 58.94 -39.82
N GLY A 86 27.43 58.10 -39.86
CA GLY A 86 26.95 57.43 -41.06
C GLY A 86 25.48 57.02 -40.84
N MET A 87 24.57 57.88 -41.31
CA MET A 87 23.14 57.64 -41.39
C MET A 87 22.88 56.46 -42.34
N MET A 88 22.34 55.37 -41.82
CA MET A 88 21.51 54.45 -42.61
C MET A 88 20.27 54.10 -41.80
N GLN A 89 19.13 54.46 -42.38
CA GLN A 89 17.79 54.18 -41.85
C GLN A 89 17.62 52.67 -41.64
N ALA A 90 17.41 52.27 -40.40
CA ALA A 90 16.96 50.93 -40.08
C ALA A 90 15.42 50.92 -40.12
N ALA A 91 14.88 50.03 -40.91
CA ALA A 91 13.46 49.68 -40.92
C ALA A 91 12.99 49.22 -39.52
N PRO A 92 11.75 49.49 -39.12
CA PRO A 92 11.25 49.05 -37.82
C PRO A 92 11.19 47.53 -37.79
N ALA A 93 11.94 46.93 -36.89
CA ALA A 93 11.77 45.53 -36.51
C ALA A 93 10.36 45.38 -35.91
N THR A 94 9.48 44.70 -36.63
CA THR A 94 8.24 44.20 -36.07
C THR A 94 8.63 43.21 -34.98
N ALA A 95 8.62 43.67 -33.74
CA ALA A 95 8.64 42.79 -32.59
C ALA A 95 7.39 41.87 -32.71
N GLY A 96 7.62 40.63 -33.08
CA GLY A 96 6.61 39.58 -33.04
C GLY A 96 6.12 39.46 -31.60
N LEU A 97 4.99 40.08 -31.31
CA LEU A 97 4.21 39.78 -30.13
C LEU A 97 3.85 38.29 -30.26
N THR A 98 4.62 37.42 -29.61
CA THR A 98 4.17 36.05 -29.34
C THR A 98 2.90 36.20 -28.53
N ALA A 99 1.77 35.89 -29.16
CA ALA A 99 0.49 35.80 -28.46
C ALA A 99 0.71 34.96 -27.21
N PRO A 100 0.18 35.39 -26.05
CA PRO A 100 0.26 34.55 -24.85
C PRO A 100 -0.32 33.19 -25.21
N SER A 101 0.47 32.14 -25.05
CA SER A 101 -0.01 30.77 -25.25
C SER A 101 -1.23 30.60 -24.37
N ALA A 102 -2.36 30.22 -24.96
CA ALA A 102 -3.57 29.93 -24.20
C ALA A 102 -3.21 28.99 -23.04
N PRO A 103 -3.76 29.22 -21.84
CA PRO A 103 -3.44 28.40 -20.69
C PRO A 103 -3.69 26.94 -21.05
N GLN A 104 -2.65 26.13 -20.98
CA GLN A 104 -2.76 24.70 -21.26
C GLN A 104 -3.72 24.09 -20.23
N ALA A 105 -4.69 23.31 -20.71
CA ALA A 105 -5.56 22.57 -19.81
C ALA A 105 -4.72 21.67 -18.89
N PRO A 106 -5.17 21.44 -17.65
CA PRO A 106 -4.43 20.62 -16.70
C PRO A 106 -4.21 19.19 -17.25
N THR A 107 -3.03 18.65 -17.02
CA THR A 107 -2.67 17.29 -17.43
C THR A 107 -3.50 16.27 -16.67
N ARG A 108 -4.09 15.30 -17.38
CA ARG A 108 -4.83 14.17 -16.81
C ARG A 108 -4.16 12.84 -17.15
N SER A 109 -4.34 11.86 -16.26
CA SER A 109 -3.84 10.49 -16.44
C SER A 109 -4.94 9.59 -16.97
N TYR A 110 -4.59 8.78 -17.97
CA TYR A 110 -5.47 7.83 -18.63
C TYR A 110 -4.81 6.46 -18.76
N VAL A 111 -5.63 5.43 -18.86
CA VAL A 111 -5.21 4.12 -19.38
C VAL A 111 -5.83 3.88 -20.76
N VAL A 112 -5.05 3.22 -21.61
CA VAL A 112 -5.47 2.75 -22.94
C VAL A 112 -5.30 1.25 -22.98
N ASN A 113 -6.40 0.52 -23.16
CA ASN A 113 -6.44 -0.92 -23.30
C ASN A 113 -6.41 -1.33 -24.76
N VAL A 114 -5.63 -2.38 -25.06
CA VAL A 114 -5.46 -2.92 -26.42
C VAL A 114 -5.69 -4.43 -26.39
N GLY A 115 -6.47 -4.95 -27.35
CA GLY A 115 -6.79 -6.38 -27.40
C GLY A 115 -7.53 -6.88 -26.17
N THR A 116 -7.39 -8.16 -25.90
CA THR A 116 -8.14 -8.88 -24.83
C THR A 116 -7.40 -9.04 -23.51
N GLY A 117 -6.20 -8.46 -23.39
CA GLY A 117 -5.36 -8.57 -22.17
C GLY A 117 -4.18 -9.53 -22.36
N ASP A 118 -3.93 -9.99 -23.58
CA ASP A 118 -2.77 -10.78 -23.93
C ASP A 118 -1.62 -9.89 -24.41
N ALA A 119 -0.43 -10.48 -24.54
CA ALA A 119 0.74 -9.80 -25.07
C ALA A 119 0.51 -9.30 -26.50
N ILE A 120 0.88 -8.05 -26.75
CA ILE A 120 0.76 -7.43 -28.05
C ILE A 120 2.11 -7.33 -28.76
N ALA A 121 2.10 -7.57 -30.09
CA ALA A 121 3.30 -7.54 -30.92
C ALA A 121 3.93 -6.13 -30.96
N PRO A 122 5.28 -6.03 -31.12
CA PRO A 122 5.99 -4.75 -31.17
C PRO A 122 5.46 -3.78 -32.25
N ALA A 123 5.03 -4.29 -33.39
CA ALA A 123 4.42 -3.47 -34.46
C ALA A 123 3.14 -2.77 -33.96
N ARG A 124 2.29 -3.49 -33.20
CA ARG A 124 1.08 -2.91 -32.62
C ARG A 124 1.40 -1.89 -31.54
N VAL A 125 2.42 -2.16 -30.68
CA VAL A 125 2.91 -1.16 -29.72
C VAL A 125 3.25 0.15 -30.41
N ARG A 126 3.97 0.10 -31.55
CA ARG A 126 4.30 1.30 -32.33
C ARG A 126 3.05 2.00 -32.89
N SER A 127 2.12 1.24 -33.48
CA SER A 127 0.87 1.81 -34.02
C SER A 127 0.02 2.49 -32.93
N VAL A 128 -0.08 1.89 -31.73
CA VAL A 128 -0.81 2.46 -30.58
C VAL A 128 -0.12 3.71 -30.09
N ARG A 129 1.21 3.71 -29.92
CA ARG A 129 1.96 4.92 -29.51
C ARG A 129 1.74 6.06 -30.50
N ALA A 130 1.84 5.79 -31.80
CA ALA A 130 1.58 6.80 -32.84
C ALA A 130 0.13 7.34 -32.79
N ALA A 131 -0.85 6.48 -32.54
CA ALA A 131 -2.25 6.91 -32.40
C ALA A 131 -2.44 7.80 -31.16
N ILE A 132 -1.85 7.43 -30.01
CA ILE A 132 -1.88 8.20 -28.76
C ILE A 132 -1.25 9.60 -29.00
N THR A 133 -0.09 9.66 -29.64
CA THR A 133 0.58 10.94 -29.93
C THR A 133 -0.26 11.82 -30.85
N ARG A 134 -0.85 11.27 -31.91
CA ARG A 134 -1.76 12.03 -32.80
C ARG A 134 -3.01 12.55 -32.08
N ALA A 135 -3.49 11.84 -31.06
CA ALA A 135 -4.61 12.28 -30.24
C ALA A 135 -4.20 13.32 -29.16
N GLY A 136 -2.91 13.67 -29.08
CA GLY A 136 -2.39 14.64 -28.13
C GLY A 136 -2.03 14.05 -26.76
N GLY A 137 -1.76 12.74 -26.70
CA GLY A 137 -1.31 12.06 -25.48
C GLY A 137 0.18 11.73 -25.50
N THR A 138 0.78 11.63 -24.32
CA THR A 138 2.15 11.15 -24.09
C THR A 138 2.10 9.83 -23.34
N VAL A 139 2.67 8.76 -23.92
CA VAL A 139 2.79 7.47 -23.23
C VAL A 139 3.87 7.57 -22.17
N VAL A 140 3.49 7.56 -20.89
CA VAL A 140 4.41 7.64 -19.74
C VAL A 140 4.86 6.25 -19.27
N GLN A 141 4.01 5.24 -19.41
CA GLN A 141 4.32 3.84 -19.13
C GLN A 141 3.56 2.91 -20.08
N ALA A 142 4.10 1.72 -20.33
CA ALA A 142 3.43 0.70 -21.13
C ALA A 142 3.72 -0.70 -20.59
N TRP A 143 2.70 -1.54 -20.60
CA TRP A 143 2.77 -2.96 -20.28
C TRP A 143 2.23 -3.79 -21.47
N PRO A 144 3.08 -4.03 -22.50
CA PRO A 144 2.68 -4.77 -23.70
C PRO A 144 2.21 -6.19 -23.42
N GLN A 145 2.70 -6.81 -22.32
CA GLN A 145 2.33 -8.17 -21.90
C GLN A 145 0.87 -8.32 -21.48
N ILE A 146 0.19 -7.20 -21.18
CA ILE A 146 -1.25 -7.16 -20.87
C ILE A 146 -2.02 -6.17 -21.75
N GLY A 147 -1.36 -5.60 -22.76
CA GLY A 147 -1.96 -4.63 -23.69
C GLY A 147 -2.44 -3.34 -23.02
N VAL A 148 -1.70 -2.78 -22.04
CA VAL A 148 -2.07 -1.57 -21.30
C VAL A 148 -1.00 -0.48 -21.47
N PHE A 149 -1.45 0.76 -21.70
CA PHE A 149 -0.61 1.96 -21.74
C PHE A 149 -1.14 2.99 -20.76
N VAL A 150 -0.24 3.66 -20.03
CA VAL A 150 -0.54 4.85 -19.22
C VAL A 150 -0.16 6.08 -20.04
N VAL A 151 -1.08 7.01 -20.11
CA VAL A 151 -0.99 8.19 -20.96
C VAL A 151 -1.29 9.44 -20.16
N HIS A 152 -0.43 10.45 -20.29
CA HIS A 152 -0.73 11.80 -19.82
C HIS A 152 -1.17 12.65 -21.02
N SER A 153 -2.22 13.45 -20.82
CA SER A 153 -2.72 14.39 -21.83
C SER A 153 -3.33 15.62 -21.20
N SER A 154 -3.00 16.78 -21.77
CA SER A 154 -3.67 18.05 -21.48
C SER A 154 -4.79 18.39 -22.47
N HIS A 155 -5.04 17.52 -23.45
CA HIS A 155 -6.12 17.72 -24.41
C HIS A 155 -7.47 17.31 -23.83
N ALA A 156 -8.41 18.24 -23.77
CA ALA A 156 -9.80 17.95 -23.44
C ALA A 156 -10.38 16.93 -24.42
N GLY A 157 -11.06 15.89 -23.90
CA GLY A 157 -11.64 14.82 -24.72
C GLY A 157 -10.60 13.90 -25.38
N PHE A 158 -9.40 13.75 -24.78
CA PHE A 158 -8.38 12.80 -25.25
C PHE A 158 -8.95 11.40 -25.47
N ASP A 159 -9.76 10.91 -24.55
CA ASP A 159 -10.42 9.60 -24.57
C ASP A 159 -11.36 9.42 -25.78
N THR A 160 -12.05 10.48 -26.20
CA THR A 160 -12.96 10.44 -27.35
C THR A 160 -12.24 10.57 -28.70
N ARG A 161 -10.99 11.06 -28.71
CA ARG A 161 -10.15 11.19 -29.92
C ARG A 161 -9.47 9.89 -30.32
N LEU A 162 -9.32 8.96 -29.39
CA LEU A 162 -8.72 7.65 -29.65
C LEU A 162 -9.77 6.68 -30.16
N THR A 163 -9.94 6.64 -31.48
CA THR A 163 -10.88 5.71 -32.13
C THR A 163 -10.27 4.32 -32.31
N PRO A 164 -11.03 3.26 -32.04
CA PRO A 164 -10.63 1.89 -32.38
C PRO A 164 -10.35 1.74 -33.89
N SER A 165 -9.29 1.04 -34.21
CA SER A 165 -8.98 0.67 -35.59
C SER A 165 -8.38 -0.74 -35.66
N ALA A 166 -8.39 -1.37 -36.83
CA ALA A 166 -7.77 -2.68 -37.03
C ALA A 166 -6.27 -2.69 -36.68
N ALA A 167 -5.57 -1.57 -36.94
CA ALA A 167 -4.14 -1.44 -36.66
C ALA A 167 -3.85 -1.30 -35.16
N THR A 168 -4.68 -0.58 -34.40
CA THR A 168 -4.48 -0.33 -32.98
C THR A 168 -5.15 -1.37 -32.09
N ARG A 169 -6.34 -1.85 -32.47
CA ARG A 169 -7.21 -2.72 -31.65
C ARG A 169 -7.41 -2.17 -30.23
N ILE A 170 -7.55 -0.84 -30.09
CA ILE A 170 -7.89 -0.20 -28.82
C ILE A 170 -9.30 -0.65 -28.44
N THR A 171 -9.45 -1.13 -27.21
CA THR A 171 -10.72 -1.67 -26.68
C THR A 171 -11.29 -0.83 -25.54
N GLY A 172 -10.50 0.09 -24.99
CA GLY A 172 -10.95 0.99 -23.94
C GLY A 172 -9.95 2.10 -23.66
N VAL A 173 -10.48 3.28 -23.38
CA VAL A 173 -9.74 4.45 -22.94
C VAL A 173 -10.52 5.07 -21.78
N GLY A 174 -9.85 5.45 -20.71
CA GLY A 174 -10.51 6.11 -19.57
C GLY A 174 -9.51 6.70 -18.59
N PRO A 175 -9.95 7.68 -17.78
CA PRO A 175 -9.13 8.29 -16.75
C PRO A 175 -8.80 7.29 -15.63
N THR A 176 -7.68 7.52 -14.95
CA THR A 176 -7.28 6.76 -13.77
C THR A 176 -7.58 7.49 -12.48
N ARG A 177 -7.87 8.78 -12.56
CA ARG A 177 -8.19 9.66 -11.43
C ARG A 177 -9.15 10.77 -11.88
N THR A 178 -9.82 11.43 -10.92
CA THR A 178 -10.76 12.52 -11.21
C THR A 178 -10.06 13.88 -11.22
N VAL A 179 -8.95 14.00 -10.50
CA VAL A 179 -8.13 15.22 -10.42
C VAL A 179 -7.02 15.26 -11.48
N PRO A 180 -6.49 16.44 -11.80
CA PRO A 180 -5.29 16.57 -12.63
C PRO A 180 -4.07 15.90 -12.01
N VAL A 181 -3.11 15.54 -12.85
CA VAL A 181 -1.78 15.11 -12.42
C VAL A 181 -1.00 16.34 -11.97
N THR A 182 -0.65 16.38 -10.69
CA THR A 182 0.15 17.44 -10.07
C THR A 182 1.61 17.06 -9.96
N GLU A 183 1.90 15.76 -9.93
CA GLU A 183 3.24 15.23 -9.78
C GLU A 183 4.06 15.40 -11.07
N LYS A 184 5.28 15.92 -10.95
CA LYS A 184 6.24 15.95 -12.05
C LYS A 184 6.82 14.54 -12.23
N LEU A 185 6.81 14.04 -13.47
CA LEU A 185 7.50 12.79 -13.81
C LEU A 185 8.98 12.90 -13.45
N ARG A 186 9.47 11.92 -12.70
CA ARG A 186 10.87 11.87 -12.29
C ARG A 186 11.78 11.51 -13.47
N ALA A 187 13.01 12.04 -13.47
CA ALA A 187 14.03 11.56 -14.40
C ALA A 187 14.28 10.08 -14.14
N ARG A 188 14.38 9.26 -15.20
CA ARG A 188 14.71 7.83 -15.03
C ARG A 188 16.12 7.72 -14.48
N SER A 189 16.27 7.07 -13.33
CA SER A 189 17.58 6.64 -12.85
C SER A 189 18.13 5.56 -13.79
N THR A 190 19.26 5.84 -14.42
CA THR A 190 19.97 4.87 -15.28
C THR A 190 20.93 3.98 -14.48
N THR A 191 21.13 4.30 -13.20
CA THR A 191 21.97 3.49 -12.32
C THR A 191 21.14 2.41 -11.65
N ALA A 192 21.18 1.20 -12.20
CA ALA A 192 20.83 0.01 -11.45
C ALA A 192 21.86 -0.15 -10.33
N GLN A 193 21.53 0.33 -9.13
CA GLN A 193 22.36 0.09 -7.97
C GLN A 193 22.26 -1.41 -7.65
N ALA A 194 23.37 -2.11 -7.72
CA ALA A 194 23.42 -3.51 -7.33
C ALA A 194 22.87 -3.62 -5.90
N ALA A 195 21.71 -4.25 -5.78
CA ALA A 195 21.11 -4.49 -4.48
C ALA A 195 22.05 -5.42 -3.70
N ALA A 196 22.50 -5.00 -2.53
CA ALA A 196 23.21 -5.89 -1.63
C ALA A 196 22.30 -7.08 -1.32
N ALA A 197 22.85 -8.29 -1.42
CA ALA A 197 22.13 -9.49 -1.01
C ALA A 197 21.63 -9.31 0.43
N PRO A 198 20.41 -9.76 0.76
CA PRO A 198 19.92 -9.69 2.13
C PRO A 198 20.92 -10.36 3.06
N ALA A 199 21.28 -9.69 4.16
CA ALA A 199 22.14 -10.25 5.16
C ALA A 199 21.57 -11.60 5.61
N ALA A 200 22.42 -12.62 5.69
CA ALA A 200 22.02 -13.92 6.21
C ALA A 200 21.33 -13.73 7.57
N PRO A 201 20.15 -14.32 7.79
CA PRO A 201 19.44 -14.17 9.05
C PRO A 201 20.33 -14.63 10.19
N SER A 202 20.51 -13.78 11.21
CA SER A 202 21.15 -14.19 12.44
C SER A 202 20.49 -15.47 12.94
N ARG A 203 21.27 -16.39 13.48
CA ARG A 203 20.77 -17.64 14.11
C ARG A 203 19.93 -17.29 15.33
N THR A 204 18.70 -16.86 15.12
CA THR A 204 17.75 -16.66 16.21
C THR A 204 17.00 -17.95 16.47
N ASP A 205 16.81 -18.27 17.73
CA ASP A 205 15.97 -19.41 18.12
C ASP A 205 14.51 -19.11 17.74
N ARG A 206 14.10 -19.69 16.58
CA ARG A 206 12.74 -19.51 16.03
C ARG A 206 11.66 -20.16 16.86
N THR A 207 12.01 -20.75 17.99
CA THR A 207 11.09 -21.42 18.91
C THR A 207 10.74 -20.57 20.11
N THR A 208 11.54 -19.57 20.45
CA THR A 208 11.34 -18.70 21.62
C THR A 208 10.32 -17.60 21.32
N ALA A 209 9.48 -17.27 22.30
CA ALA A 209 8.51 -16.18 22.21
C ALA A 209 9.23 -14.82 22.27
N GLU A 210 8.75 -13.85 21.49
CA GLU A 210 9.26 -12.48 21.51
C GLU A 210 8.75 -11.71 22.75
N PRO A 211 9.46 -10.67 23.21
CA PRO A 211 9.11 -9.93 24.42
C PRO A 211 7.67 -9.41 24.45
N ARG A 212 7.16 -8.94 23.30
CA ARG A 212 5.80 -8.40 23.18
C ARG A 212 4.79 -9.41 22.61
N GLU A 213 5.18 -10.63 22.34
CA GLU A 213 4.27 -11.63 21.72
C GLU A 213 3.07 -11.97 22.61
N ARG A 214 3.21 -11.82 23.95
CA ARG A 214 2.08 -11.96 24.90
C ARG A 214 0.95 -10.96 24.64
N GLU A 215 1.25 -9.80 24.08
CA GLU A 215 0.28 -8.77 23.71
C GLU A 215 -0.40 -9.07 22.37
N GLN A 216 0.16 -9.98 21.55
CA GLN A 216 -0.34 -10.34 20.22
C GLN A 216 -1.43 -11.41 20.31
N TRP A 217 -2.65 -11.03 20.74
CA TRP A 217 -3.80 -11.93 20.74
C TRP A 217 -4.08 -12.50 19.35
N ALA A 218 -3.87 -11.69 18.30
CA ALA A 218 -4.08 -12.05 16.90
C ALA A 218 -3.22 -13.23 16.47
N LEU A 219 -1.93 -13.22 16.84
CA LEU A 219 -0.99 -14.29 16.52
C LEU A 219 -1.38 -15.62 17.20
N ARG A 220 -1.95 -15.55 18.42
CA ARG A 220 -2.50 -16.74 19.09
C ARG A 220 -3.74 -17.26 18.40
N MET A 221 -4.65 -16.38 17.98
CA MET A 221 -5.90 -16.76 17.32
C MET A 221 -5.64 -17.53 16.01
N VAL A 222 -4.63 -17.12 15.22
CA VAL A 222 -4.24 -17.85 14.00
C VAL A 222 -3.26 -19.01 14.27
N ARG A 223 -2.99 -19.33 15.54
CA ARG A 223 -2.09 -20.42 15.98
C ARG A 223 -0.67 -20.34 15.42
N ALA A 224 -0.13 -19.13 15.30
CA ALA A 224 1.23 -18.87 14.86
C ALA A 224 2.20 -18.56 16.02
N SER A 225 1.68 -18.32 17.24
CA SER A 225 2.43 -17.93 18.43
C SER A 225 3.32 -19.05 18.99
N ALA A 226 4.45 -18.66 19.60
CA ALA A 226 5.30 -19.53 20.42
C ALA A 226 4.77 -19.68 21.86
N GLN A 227 3.82 -18.86 22.27
CA GLN A 227 3.22 -18.96 23.60
C GLN A 227 2.37 -20.22 23.70
N GLY A 228 2.72 -21.08 24.64
CA GLY A 228 2.04 -22.37 24.82
C GLY A 228 2.55 -23.48 23.92
N GLY A 229 3.68 -23.30 23.23
CA GLY A 229 4.28 -24.35 22.43
C GLY A 229 5.19 -23.89 21.28
N ARG A 230 5.55 -24.80 20.43
CA ARG A 230 6.38 -24.50 19.27
C ARG A 230 5.57 -23.75 18.20
N PRO A 231 6.01 -22.55 17.71
CA PRO A 231 5.28 -21.79 16.73
C PRO A 231 5.17 -22.53 15.38
N ALA A 232 4.13 -22.25 14.62
CA ALA A 232 3.85 -22.93 13.36
C ALA A 232 5.04 -22.84 12.37
N ALA A 233 5.65 -21.67 12.20
CA ALA A 233 6.78 -21.47 11.30
C ALA A 233 7.99 -22.37 11.61
N ALA A 234 8.16 -22.81 12.84
CA ALA A 234 9.23 -23.72 13.22
C ALA A 234 9.09 -25.15 12.65
N ALA A 235 7.91 -25.49 12.13
CA ALA A 235 7.69 -26.75 11.41
C ALA A 235 8.10 -26.68 9.93
N VAL A 236 8.45 -25.50 9.42
CA VAL A 236 8.88 -25.31 8.02
C VAL A 236 10.41 -25.19 8.00
N PRO A 237 11.11 -25.90 7.09
CA PRO A 237 12.57 -25.79 7.01
C PRO A 237 13.05 -24.35 6.81
N ALA A 238 14.11 -23.95 7.52
CA ALA A 238 14.63 -22.58 7.46
C ALA A 238 14.98 -22.12 6.06
N ARG A 239 15.58 -23.02 5.27
CA ARG A 239 15.99 -22.76 3.89
C ARG A 239 14.81 -22.41 2.98
N THR A 240 13.67 -23.10 3.14
CA THR A 240 12.49 -22.85 2.32
C THR A 240 11.75 -21.58 2.74
N LEU A 241 11.72 -21.27 4.05
CA LEU A 241 11.24 -19.98 4.53
C LEU A 241 12.11 -18.83 3.96
N GLY A 242 13.45 -18.94 4.09
CA GLY A 242 14.37 -17.93 3.57
C GLY A 242 14.38 -17.81 2.03
N ALA A 243 13.93 -18.83 1.32
CA ALA A 243 13.72 -18.78 -0.13
C ALA A 243 12.36 -18.24 -0.55
N THR A 244 11.48 -17.93 0.42
CA THR A 244 10.13 -17.43 0.16
C THR A 244 10.08 -15.93 0.40
N THR A 245 9.71 -15.17 -0.63
CA THR A 245 9.46 -13.72 -0.53
C THR A 245 7.97 -13.44 -0.68
N VAL A 246 7.44 -12.58 0.18
CA VAL A 246 6.07 -12.04 0.10
C VAL A 246 6.15 -10.59 -0.35
N ALA A 247 5.40 -10.21 -1.39
CA ALA A 247 5.27 -8.81 -1.75
C ALA A 247 4.28 -8.12 -0.81
N VAL A 248 4.71 -7.07 -0.15
CA VAL A 248 3.87 -6.11 0.55
C VAL A 248 3.64 -4.95 -0.41
N ILE A 249 2.52 -5.01 -1.13
CA ILE A 249 2.13 -3.96 -2.08
C ILE A 249 1.30 -2.95 -1.30
N ASP A 250 1.96 -1.85 -0.86
CA ASP A 250 1.44 -0.97 0.17
C ASP A 250 2.17 0.41 0.14
N SER A 251 2.24 1.11 1.27
CA SER A 251 2.86 2.44 1.44
C SER A 251 4.39 2.43 1.57
N GLY A 252 5.06 1.28 1.42
CA GLY A 252 6.48 1.10 1.70
C GLY A 252 6.72 0.50 3.09
N ILE A 253 7.98 0.12 3.38
CA ILE A 253 8.38 -0.54 4.63
C ILE A 253 9.60 0.16 5.22
N GLU A 254 9.58 0.45 6.54
CA GLU A 254 10.77 0.84 7.29
C GLU A 254 11.72 -0.36 7.42
N ALA A 255 12.66 -0.47 6.49
CA ALA A 255 13.50 -1.67 6.34
C ALA A 255 14.49 -1.89 7.50
N ASP A 256 14.80 -0.87 8.27
CA ASP A 256 15.69 -0.91 9.43
C ASP A 256 14.96 -1.00 10.78
N HIS A 257 13.62 -1.18 10.76
CA HIS A 257 12.85 -1.52 11.95
C HIS A 257 13.42 -2.78 12.61
N PRO A 258 13.58 -2.83 13.94
CA PRO A 258 14.18 -3.99 14.64
C PRO A 258 13.60 -5.34 14.23
N ASP A 259 12.28 -5.47 14.14
CA ASP A 259 11.60 -6.72 13.76
C ASP A 259 11.75 -7.08 12.28
N LEU A 260 12.12 -6.11 11.40
CA LEU A 260 12.15 -6.28 9.94
C LEU A 260 13.56 -6.27 9.38
N ARG A 261 14.55 -5.89 10.19
CA ARG A 261 15.96 -5.83 9.76
C ARG A 261 16.43 -7.18 9.23
N GLY A 262 16.99 -7.17 8.01
CA GLY A 262 17.45 -8.38 7.34
C GLY A 262 16.34 -9.25 6.76
N ARG A 263 15.07 -8.76 6.75
CA ARG A 263 13.94 -9.45 6.12
C ARG A 263 13.58 -8.87 4.76
N ILE A 264 14.05 -7.67 4.44
CA ILE A 264 13.66 -7.01 3.18
C ILE A 264 14.53 -7.52 2.04
N ASP A 265 13.91 -8.09 1.03
CA ASP A 265 14.48 -8.38 -0.27
C ASP A 265 14.57 -7.09 -1.08
N THR A 266 15.72 -6.44 -1.00
CA THR A 266 15.95 -5.15 -1.66
C THR A 266 15.98 -5.26 -3.18
N ALA A 267 16.32 -6.44 -3.73
CA ALA A 267 16.37 -6.70 -5.17
C ALA A 267 14.96 -6.78 -5.78
N SER A 268 13.97 -7.11 -4.97
CA SER A 268 12.56 -7.19 -5.37
C SER A 268 11.73 -5.99 -4.93
N SER A 269 12.33 -5.04 -4.18
CA SER A 269 11.65 -3.85 -3.67
C SER A 269 11.70 -2.68 -4.64
N LEU A 270 10.60 -1.92 -4.74
CA LEU A 270 10.46 -0.81 -5.69
C LEU A 270 9.32 0.15 -5.31
N ASP A 271 9.34 1.33 -5.92
CA ASP A 271 8.29 2.34 -5.89
C ASP A 271 7.59 2.41 -7.24
N CYS A 272 6.26 2.50 -7.24
CA CYS A 272 5.40 2.59 -8.41
C CYS A 272 4.66 3.93 -8.53
N THR A 273 4.86 4.87 -7.60
CA THR A 273 4.05 6.10 -7.50
C THR A 273 4.36 7.14 -8.58
N ASP A 274 5.38 6.92 -9.41
CA ASP A 274 5.72 7.78 -10.53
C ASP A 274 5.00 7.34 -11.82
N ALA A 275 3.71 7.65 -11.94
CA ALA A 275 2.85 7.28 -13.07
C ALA A 275 2.91 5.78 -13.43
N GLY A 276 3.07 4.90 -12.43
CA GLY A 276 3.20 3.47 -12.63
C GLY A 276 4.55 3.03 -13.23
N ARG A 277 5.58 3.87 -13.19
CA ARG A 277 6.95 3.52 -13.61
C ARG A 277 7.70 2.91 -12.42
N PRO A 278 8.21 1.68 -12.52
CA PRO A 278 8.93 1.07 -11.41
C PRO A 278 10.27 1.78 -11.18
N ASP A 279 10.54 2.12 -9.91
CA ASP A 279 11.78 2.74 -9.44
C ASP A 279 12.36 1.91 -8.28
N THR A 280 13.53 1.29 -8.49
CA THR A 280 14.20 0.43 -7.51
C THR A 280 15.10 1.18 -6.54
N THR A 281 15.14 2.51 -6.60
CA THR A 281 15.95 3.34 -5.72
C THR A 281 15.54 3.15 -4.25
N PRO A 282 16.44 2.76 -3.33
CA PRO A 282 16.09 2.44 -1.96
C PRO A 282 15.39 3.56 -1.19
N SER A 283 15.77 4.82 -1.40
CA SER A 283 15.13 5.97 -0.75
C SER A 283 13.66 6.17 -1.17
N ARG A 284 13.22 5.53 -2.26
CA ARG A 284 11.84 5.66 -2.75
C ARG A 284 10.89 4.68 -2.08
N TRP A 285 11.26 3.41 -2.01
CA TRP A 285 10.40 2.37 -1.45
C TRP A 285 10.56 2.15 0.06
N ARG A 286 11.63 2.70 0.68
CA ARG A 286 11.87 2.62 2.13
C ARG A 286 11.09 3.65 2.91
N ASN A 287 10.97 4.85 2.35
CA ASN A 287 10.32 5.94 3.05
C ASN A 287 8.83 5.84 2.93
N THR A 288 8.17 5.96 4.05
CA THR A 288 6.73 5.89 4.14
C THR A 288 6.22 7.17 4.77
N THR A 289 5.34 7.86 4.08
CA THR A 289 4.51 8.91 4.69
C THR A 289 3.43 8.31 5.59
N SER A 290 3.19 6.99 5.44
CA SER A 290 2.27 6.19 6.23
C SER A 290 2.98 4.99 6.83
N GLY A 291 2.73 4.67 8.08
CA GLY A 291 3.25 3.47 8.77
C GLY A 291 2.54 2.18 8.40
N HIS A 292 1.54 2.25 7.53
CA HIS A 292 0.64 1.13 7.23
C HIS A 292 1.39 -0.08 6.66
N GLY A 293 2.22 0.08 5.64
CA GLY A 293 2.97 -1.03 5.04
C GLY A 293 4.01 -1.66 6.00
N THR A 294 4.60 -0.86 6.92
CA THR A 294 5.47 -1.39 7.98
C THR A 294 4.68 -2.25 8.96
N HIS A 295 3.46 -1.82 9.32
CA HIS A 295 2.58 -2.58 10.19
C HIS A 295 2.15 -3.91 9.56
N VAL A 296 1.75 -3.88 8.30
CA VAL A 296 1.42 -5.07 7.49
C VAL A 296 2.61 -6.02 7.41
N ALA A 297 3.81 -5.51 7.15
CA ALA A 297 5.05 -6.28 7.07
C ALA A 297 5.37 -7.01 8.38
N GLY A 298 5.19 -6.35 9.52
CA GLY A 298 5.39 -6.94 10.86
C GLY A 298 4.44 -8.12 11.12
N ILE A 299 3.16 -8.00 10.73
CA ILE A 299 2.18 -9.10 10.87
C ILE A 299 2.61 -10.32 10.04
N ILE A 300 3.11 -10.11 8.82
CA ILE A 300 3.54 -11.23 7.95
C ILE A 300 4.81 -11.88 8.50
N ALA A 301 5.88 -11.10 8.74
CA ALA A 301 7.24 -11.63 8.86
C ALA A 301 8.07 -11.02 10.00
N GLY A 302 7.46 -10.37 10.99
CA GLY A 302 8.17 -9.90 12.18
C GLY A 302 9.10 -11.00 12.70
N ALA A 303 10.40 -10.68 12.82
CA ALA A 303 11.44 -11.66 13.07
C ALA A 303 11.39 -12.15 14.52
N ARG A 304 11.75 -13.41 14.75
CA ARG A 304 12.05 -13.90 16.10
C ARG A 304 13.52 -13.63 16.38
N ASN A 305 13.80 -12.52 17.04
CA ASN A 305 15.15 -12.00 17.24
C ASN A 305 15.41 -11.47 18.67
N GLY A 306 14.47 -11.73 19.58
CA GLY A 306 14.56 -11.30 20.97
C GLY A 306 14.09 -9.86 21.21
N VAL A 307 13.47 -9.23 20.22
CA VAL A 307 13.00 -7.84 20.27
C VAL A 307 11.57 -7.74 19.72
N GLY A 308 10.74 -6.92 20.33
CA GLY A 308 9.43 -6.53 19.80
C GLY A 308 8.45 -7.68 19.64
N ILE A 309 7.95 -7.88 18.42
CA ILE A 309 6.83 -8.76 18.06
C ILE A 309 7.28 -9.88 17.12
N ALA A 310 6.43 -10.89 16.94
CA ALA A 310 6.60 -11.90 15.90
C ALA A 310 5.53 -11.77 14.82
N GLY A 311 5.88 -12.13 13.59
CA GLY A 311 4.93 -12.33 12.50
C GLY A 311 4.41 -13.75 12.43
N VAL A 312 3.45 -14.00 11.51
CA VAL A 312 2.89 -15.32 11.24
C VAL A 312 3.94 -16.27 10.62
N ALA A 313 4.77 -15.74 9.74
CA ALA A 313 5.81 -16.46 9.01
C ALA A 313 7.21 -15.83 9.23
N PRO A 314 7.70 -15.79 10.49
CA PRO A 314 9.03 -15.27 10.77
C PRO A 314 10.08 -16.13 10.04
N GLY A 315 10.88 -15.53 9.22
CA GLY A 315 11.88 -16.23 8.40
C GLY A 315 11.68 -16.13 6.89
N VAL A 316 10.49 -15.71 6.43
CA VAL A 316 10.31 -15.31 5.02
C VAL A 316 10.92 -13.93 4.77
N HIS A 317 11.20 -13.63 3.51
CA HIS A 317 11.60 -12.30 3.09
C HIS A 317 10.38 -11.49 2.63
N LEU A 318 10.52 -10.18 2.60
CA LEU A 318 9.49 -9.24 2.17
C LEU A 318 10.04 -8.37 1.05
N ALA A 319 9.27 -8.20 -0.02
CA ALA A 319 9.52 -7.15 -0.99
C ALA A 319 8.63 -5.94 -0.66
N SER A 320 9.24 -4.77 -0.44
CA SER A 320 8.52 -3.51 -0.28
C SER A 320 8.14 -2.97 -1.65
N VAL A 321 6.87 -3.05 -2.00
CA VAL A 321 6.35 -2.54 -3.28
C VAL A 321 5.44 -1.35 -2.98
N LYS A 322 6.02 -0.13 -3.05
CA LYS A 322 5.30 1.10 -2.73
C LYS A 322 4.38 1.49 -3.88
N VAL A 323 3.08 1.55 -3.59
CA VAL A 323 2.02 1.96 -4.53
C VAL A 323 1.16 3.12 -4.00
N VAL A 324 1.34 3.52 -2.73
CA VAL A 324 0.65 4.65 -2.12
C VAL A 324 1.49 5.90 -2.35
N ASN A 325 0.91 6.93 -2.98
CA ASN A 325 1.58 8.22 -3.14
C ASN A 325 1.59 9.04 -1.84
N ASP A 326 2.18 10.23 -1.89
CA ASP A 326 2.32 11.06 -0.70
C ASP A 326 0.99 11.67 -0.22
N ASP A 327 -0.03 11.69 -1.08
CA ASP A 327 -1.41 12.11 -0.76
C ASP A 327 -2.26 10.96 -0.20
N GLY A 328 -1.74 9.74 -0.16
CA GLY A 328 -2.42 8.56 0.37
C GLY A 328 -3.19 7.72 -0.65
N PHE A 329 -3.14 8.03 -1.94
CA PHE A 329 -3.91 7.36 -2.99
C PHE A 329 -3.13 6.24 -3.69
N ILE A 330 -3.88 5.23 -4.14
CA ILE A 330 -3.39 4.10 -4.94
C ILE A 330 -4.13 4.09 -6.29
N TYR A 331 -3.64 4.87 -7.23
CA TYR A 331 -4.25 4.91 -8.55
C TYR A 331 -4.04 3.62 -9.36
N PRO A 332 -4.89 3.32 -10.35
CA PRO A 332 -4.81 2.11 -11.17
C PRO A 332 -3.41 1.82 -11.73
N GLU A 333 -2.71 2.84 -12.24
CA GLU A 333 -1.36 2.69 -12.79
C GLU A 333 -0.33 2.26 -11.73
N TYR A 334 -0.50 2.66 -10.47
CA TYR A 334 0.39 2.26 -9.37
C TYR A 334 0.15 0.81 -8.98
N ALA A 335 -1.12 0.42 -8.83
CA ALA A 335 -1.49 -0.96 -8.53
C ALA A 335 -1.03 -1.93 -9.62
N ILE A 336 -1.22 -1.58 -10.91
CA ILE A 336 -0.76 -2.36 -12.06
C ILE A 336 0.76 -2.54 -12.03
N CYS A 337 1.51 -1.45 -11.80
CA CYS A 337 2.96 -1.49 -11.68
C CYS A 337 3.41 -2.43 -10.55
N GLY A 338 2.82 -2.31 -9.36
CA GLY A 338 3.17 -3.13 -8.20
C GLY A 338 2.95 -4.61 -8.45
N VAL A 339 1.77 -4.97 -8.97
CA VAL A 339 1.39 -6.35 -9.26
C VAL A 339 2.29 -6.97 -10.34
N LEU A 340 2.51 -6.27 -11.45
CA LEU A 340 3.35 -6.77 -12.54
C LEU A 340 4.82 -6.87 -12.14
N SER A 341 5.33 -5.92 -11.36
CA SER A 341 6.71 -5.93 -10.89
C SER A 341 6.96 -7.08 -9.91
N ALA A 342 6.08 -7.29 -8.95
CA ALA A 342 6.15 -8.43 -8.02
C ALA A 342 6.11 -9.77 -8.77
N SER A 343 5.19 -9.91 -9.74
CA SER A 343 5.08 -11.09 -10.59
C SER A 343 6.34 -11.32 -11.44
N ALA A 344 6.95 -10.27 -11.98
CA ALA A 344 8.20 -10.36 -12.78
C ALA A 344 9.40 -10.84 -11.95
N LYS A 345 9.38 -10.61 -10.63
CA LYS A 345 10.37 -11.11 -9.67
C LYS A 345 10.12 -12.56 -9.21
N GLY A 346 9.08 -13.21 -9.73
CA GLY A 346 8.74 -14.59 -9.37
C GLY A 346 8.15 -14.74 -7.96
N ILE A 347 7.67 -13.64 -7.37
CA ILE A 347 7.03 -13.66 -6.05
C ILE A 347 5.74 -14.44 -6.12
N ARG A 348 5.56 -15.38 -5.18
CA ARG A 348 4.44 -16.33 -5.20
C ARG A 348 3.25 -15.91 -4.34
N VAL A 349 3.44 -14.99 -3.39
CA VAL A 349 2.38 -14.46 -2.51
C VAL A 349 2.51 -12.95 -2.45
N ALA A 350 1.42 -12.24 -2.70
CA ALA A 350 1.33 -10.79 -2.58
C ALA A 350 0.19 -10.40 -1.64
N ASN A 351 0.47 -9.48 -0.73
CA ASN A 351 -0.52 -8.87 0.17
C ASN A 351 -0.98 -7.54 -0.38
N HIS A 352 -2.30 -7.34 -0.42
CA HIS A 352 -2.98 -6.14 -0.88
C HIS A 352 -3.90 -5.63 0.23
N SER A 353 -3.38 -4.75 1.09
CA SER A 353 -4.16 -4.16 2.19
C SER A 353 -4.72 -2.80 1.81
N TYR A 354 -5.39 -2.70 0.65
CA TYR A 354 -5.90 -1.47 0.05
C TYR A 354 -7.06 -1.74 -0.91
N PHE A 355 -7.78 -0.71 -1.28
CA PHE A 355 -8.59 -0.66 -2.49
C PHE A 355 -7.94 0.28 -3.53
N VAL A 356 -8.34 0.16 -4.78
CA VAL A 356 -7.78 0.99 -5.88
C VAL A 356 -8.57 2.28 -6.00
N ASP A 357 -7.91 3.42 -5.76
CA ASP A 357 -8.50 4.76 -5.88
C ASP A 357 -8.76 5.18 -7.34
N PRO A 358 -9.63 6.18 -7.56
CA PRO A 358 -10.36 6.96 -6.55
C PRO A 358 -11.73 6.37 -6.19
N TRP A 359 -12.10 5.23 -6.77
CA TRP A 359 -13.42 4.63 -6.55
C TRP A 359 -13.33 3.44 -5.60
N GLN A 360 -14.11 3.46 -4.51
CA GLN A 360 -14.24 2.27 -3.66
C GLN A 360 -14.80 1.08 -4.47
N PHE A 361 -15.77 1.34 -5.32
CA PHE A 361 -16.35 0.36 -6.23
C PHE A 361 -16.23 0.81 -7.69
N TRP A 362 -15.61 -0.02 -8.50
CA TRP A 362 -15.39 0.23 -9.93
C TRP A 362 -16.45 -0.45 -10.79
N CYS A 363 -17.25 0.34 -11.49
CA CYS A 363 -18.37 -0.15 -12.30
C CYS A 363 -17.96 -0.33 -13.77
N SER A 364 -18.13 -1.53 -14.33
CA SER A 364 -17.78 -1.80 -15.74
C SER A 364 -18.72 -1.14 -16.75
N THR A 365 -19.90 -0.71 -16.32
CA THR A 365 -20.88 0.01 -17.16
C THR A 365 -20.68 1.52 -17.14
N ASP A 366 -19.87 2.07 -16.23
CA ASP A 366 -19.47 3.48 -16.25
C ASP A 366 -18.27 3.66 -17.19
N LYS A 367 -18.45 4.39 -18.28
CA LYS A 367 -17.40 4.63 -19.29
C LYS A 367 -16.14 5.28 -18.71
N ARG A 368 -16.27 6.06 -17.62
CA ARG A 368 -15.12 6.71 -16.95
C ARG A 368 -14.30 5.71 -16.12
N GLN A 369 -14.88 4.58 -15.73
CA GLN A 369 -14.28 3.59 -14.84
C GLN A 369 -13.87 2.32 -15.59
N ALA A 370 -14.61 1.94 -16.62
CA ALA A 370 -14.50 0.64 -17.28
C ALA A 370 -13.07 0.32 -17.77
N ALA A 371 -12.38 1.30 -18.36
CA ALA A 371 -11.03 1.08 -18.89
C ALA A 371 -9.99 0.86 -17.77
N ALA A 372 -10.03 1.66 -16.71
CA ALA A 372 -9.12 1.52 -15.58
C ALA A 372 -9.37 0.22 -14.82
N ARG A 373 -10.63 -0.10 -14.53
CA ARG A 373 -11.04 -1.38 -13.94
C ARG A 373 -10.49 -2.58 -14.74
N GLU A 374 -10.67 -2.56 -16.06
CA GLU A 374 -10.19 -3.63 -16.94
C GLU A 374 -8.65 -3.72 -16.93
N SER A 375 -7.94 -2.59 -16.92
CA SER A 375 -6.48 -2.57 -16.84
C SER A 375 -5.97 -3.25 -15.55
N VAL A 376 -6.58 -2.94 -14.40
CA VAL A 376 -6.25 -3.58 -13.11
C VAL A 376 -6.55 -5.07 -13.16
N ARG A 377 -7.75 -5.47 -13.64
CA ARG A 377 -8.12 -6.89 -13.79
C ARG A 377 -7.09 -7.66 -14.64
N ARG A 378 -6.60 -7.07 -15.74
CA ARG A 378 -5.58 -7.67 -16.62
C ARG A 378 -4.26 -7.91 -15.88
N ALA A 379 -3.83 -6.96 -15.05
CA ALA A 379 -2.60 -7.09 -14.27
C ALA A 379 -2.69 -8.23 -13.25
N PHE A 380 -3.78 -8.32 -12.50
CA PHE A 380 -4.00 -9.41 -11.54
C PHE A 380 -4.13 -10.77 -12.23
N ALA A 381 -4.90 -10.86 -13.31
CA ALA A 381 -5.01 -12.09 -14.09
C ALA A 381 -3.67 -12.53 -14.69
N TYR A 382 -2.84 -11.61 -15.15
CA TYR A 382 -1.49 -11.91 -15.63
C TYR A 382 -0.61 -12.46 -14.50
N ALA A 383 -0.58 -11.78 -13.35
CA ALA A 383 0.22 -12.19 -12.21
C ALA A 383 -0.20 -13.57 -11.68
N HIS A 384 -1.51 -13.84 -11.64
CA HIS A 384 -2.07 -15.14 -11.27
C HIS A 384 -1.58 -16.24 -12.22
N ARG A 385 -1.69 -16.04 -13.54
CA ARG A 385 -1.16 -16.99 -14.54
C ARG A 385 0.35 -17.18 -14.44
N ARG A 386 1.08 -16.21 -13.89
CA ARG A 386 2.53 -16.28 -13.62
C ARG A 386 2.89 -16.93 -12.30
N GLY A 387 1.90 -17.41 -11.54
CA GLY A 387 2.11 -18.17 -10.32
C GLY A 387 2.01 -17.35 -9.02
N MET A 388 1.51 -16.11 -9.05
CA MET A 388 1.35 -15.27 -7.87
C MET A 388 -0.06 -15.37 -7.31
N LEU A 389 -0.18 -15.77 -6.05
CA LEU A 389 -1.40 -15.67 -5.26
C LEU A 389 -1.51 -14.27 -4.68
N SER A 390 -2.60 -13.58 -4.97
CA SER A 390 -2.96 -12.30 -4.35
C SER A 390 -3.91 -12.54 -3.17
N VAL A 391 -3.62 -11.91 -2.03
CA VAL A 391 -4.44 -11.94 -0.81
C VAL A 391 -4.83 -10.49 -0.48
N ALA A 392 -6.13 -10.20 -0.45
CA ALA A 392 -6.63 -8.83 -0.34
C ALA A 392 -7.54 -8.62 0.87
N ALA A 393 -7.48 -7.43 1.43
CA ALA A 393 -8.39 -6.95 2.46
C ALA A 393 -9.80 -6.77 1.89
N ALA A 394 -10.84 -7.16 2.64
CA ALA A 394 -12.23 -7.11 2.17
C ALA A 394 -12.83 -5.69 2.12
N GLY A 395 -12.16 -4.69 2.73
CA GLY A 395 -12.69 -3.34 2.89
C GLY A 395 -13.34 -3.11 4.25
N ASN A 396 -13.59 -1.83 4.59
CA ASN A 396 -13.91 -1.41 5.97
C ASN A 396 -15.23 -0.61 6.08
N GLU A 397 -16.15 -0.80 5.16
CA GLU A 397 -17.42 -0.06 5.09
C GLU A 397 -18.57 -0.80 5.78
N GLY A 398 -18.36 -2.04 6.25
CA GLY A 398 -19.37 -2.86 6.92
C GLY A 398 -20.51 -3.31 5.99
N VAL A 399 -20.25 -3.37 4.67
CA VAL A 399 -21.26 -3.65 3.65
C VAL A 399 -21.21 -5.09 3.15
N ASP A 400 -22.35 -5.57 2.66
CA ASP A 400 -22.44 -6.82 1.91
C ASP A 400 -21.97 -6.61 0.47
N LEU A 401 -20.77 -7.12 0.14
CA LEU A 401 -20.17 -6.99 -1.19
C LEU A 401 -20.98 -7.64 -2.32
N THR A 402 -21.93 -8.51 -1.99
CA THR A 402 -22.88 -9.05 -2.97
C THR A 402 -24.03 -8.08 -3.29
N LYS A 403 -24.23 -7.06 -2.43
CA LYS A 403 -25.29 -6.05 -2.52
C LYS A 403 -24.80 -4.71 -1.97
N PRO A 404 -23.81 -4.06 -2.60
CA PRO A 404 -23.10 -2.93 -2.00
C PRO A 404 -23.92 -1.66 -1.80
N GLY A 405 -25.14 -1.54 -2.38
CA GLY A 405 -26.07 -0.47 -2.07
C GLY A 405 -25.72 0.88 -2.69
N ILE A 406 -25.42 1.87 -1.85
CA ILE A 406 -25.07 3.24 -2.25
C ILE A 406 -23.65 3.53 -1.79
N ASP A 407 -22.84 4.10 -2.69
CA ASP A 407 -21.52 4.63 -2.40
C ASP A 407 -21.62 6.16 -2.26
N GLU A 408 -21.25 6.66 -1.10
CA GLU A 408 -21.24 8.09 -0.75
C GLU A 408 -19.84 8.62 -0.48
N LEU A 409 -18.80 7.79 -0.68
CA LEU A 409 -17.42 8.09 -0.33
C LEU A 409 -16.55 8.31 -1.56
N SER A 410 -17.01 7.90 -2.73
CA SER A 410 -16.23 8.03 -3.96
C SER A 410 -16.72 9.18 -4.86
N PRO A 411 -15.80 9.80 -5.63
CA PRO A 411 -14.37 9.51 -5.68
C PRO A 411 -13.65 10.07 -4.45
N GLY A 412 -12.59 9.37 -3.98
CA GLY A 412 -11.82 9.78 -2.80
C GLY A 412 -10.85 10.92 -3.06
N ASP A 413 -10.48 11.16 -4.33
CA ASP A 413 -9.51 12.19 -4.75
C ASP A 413 -10.17 13.54 -5.11
N SER A 414 -11.48 13.67 -4.96
CA SER A 414 -12.24 14.92 -5.17
C SER A 414 -13.55 14.84 -4.38
N ASP A 415 -14.45 15.82 -4.55
CA ASP A 415 -15.75 15.84 -3.87
C ASP A 415 -16.52 14.54 -4.15
N PRO A 416 -16.90 13.76 -3.13
CA PRO A 416 -17.64 12.52 -3.30
C PRO A 416 -19.03 12.76 -3.89
N VAL A 417 -19.50 11.79 -4.68
CA VAL A 417 -20.83 11.81 -5.27
C VAL A 417 -21.63 10.59 -4.84
N SER A 418 -22.83 10.78 -4.35
CA SER A 418 -23.72 9.66 -4.03
C SER A 418 -24.11 8.92 -5.30
N ARG A 419 -23.83 7.61 -5.35
CA ARG A 419 -24.15 6.76 -6.51
C ARG A 419 -24.69 5.41 -6.09
N ARG A 420 -25.73 4.97 -6.79
CA ARG A 420 -26.29 3.65 -6.60
C ARG A 420 -25.40 2.62 -7.32
N LEU A 421 -24.95 1.64 -6.57
CA LEU A 421 -24.16 0.53 -7.07
C LEU A 421 -25.06 -0.60 -7.61
N ASN A 422 -24.49 -1.42 -8.50
CA ASN A 422 -25.15 -2.60 -9.03
C ASN A 422 -24.14 -3.75 -9.15
N SER A 423 -24.55 -4.90 -9.65
CA SER A 423 -23.72 -6.10 -9.77
C SER A 423 -22.51 -5.97 -10.71
N THR A 424 -22.41 -4.86 -11.48
CA THR A 424 -21.25 -4.59 -12.33
C THR A 424 -20.16 -3.79 -11.61
N CYS A 425 -20.41 -3.35 -10.37
CA CYS A 425 -19.50 -2.58 -9.54
C CYS A 425 -18.77 -3.52 -8.57
N LEU A 426 -17.45 -3.53 -8.62
CA LEU A 426 -16.61 -4.37 -7.77
C LEU A 426 -15.63 -3.54 -6.95
N ASP A 427 -15.40 -3.95 -5.72
CA ASP A 427 -14.24 -3.53 -4.93
C ASP A 427 -12.98 -4.17 -5.51
N LEU A 428 -11.97 -3.35 -5.81
CA LEU A 428 -10.70 -3.81 -6.38
C LEU A 428 -9.55 -3.62 -5.38
N PRO A 429 -8.72 -4.68 -5.17
CA PRO A 429 -8.66 -5.93 -5.93
C PRO A 429 -9.50 -7.06 -5.35
N THR A 430 -10.20 -6.86 -4.25
CA THR A 430 -10.86 -7.88 -3.41
C THR A 430 -11.76 -8.82 -4.20
N GLN A 431 -12.56 -8.29 -5.11
CA GLN A 431 -13.54 -9.07 -5.88
C GLN A 431 -13.01 -9.51 -7.26
N LEU A 432 -11.69 -9.42 -7.51
CA LEU A 432 -11.12 -9.94 -8.76
C LEU A 432 -10.98 -11.46 -8.71
N PRO A 433 -11.23 -12.16 -9.83
CA PRO A 433 -11.03 -13.61 -9.91
C PRO A 433 -9.58 -14.01 -9.56
N GLY A 434 -9.44 -15.06 -8.73
CA GLY A 434 -8.14 -15.58 -8.29
C GLY A 434 -7.47 -14.79 -7.14
N VAL A 435 -8.16 -13.78 -6.60
CA VAL A 435 -7.75 -13.08 -5.38
C VAL A 435 -8.43 -13.74 -4.18
N VAL A 436 -7.68 -13.99 -3.12
CA VAL A 436 -8.24 -14.45 -1.83
C VAL A 436 -8.67 -13.23 -1.03
N SER A 437 -9.95 -13.12 -0.75
CA SER A 437 -10.53 -12.03 0.03
C SER A 437 -10.59 -12.35 1.52
N VAL A 438 -10.19 -11.40 2.37
CA VAL A 438 -10.03 -11.61 3.81
C VAL A 438 -10.85 -10.61 4.62
N ALA A 439 -11.85 -11.11 5.35
CA ALA A 439 -12.63 -10.34 6.32
C ALA A 439 -11.88 -10.20 7.66
N ALA A 440 -12.25 -9.19 8.47
CA ALA A 440 -11.64 -8.93 9.75
C ALA A 440 -12.44 -9.46 10.93
N ALA A 441 -11.76 -10.14 11.86
CA ALA A 441 -12.31 -10.56 13.16
C ALA A 441 -11.81 -9.70 14.31
N ASP A 442 -12.64 -9.57 15.36
CA ASP A 442 -12.27 -9.05 16.65
C ASP A 442 -11.57 -10.13 17.52
N SER A 443 -11.13 -9.76 18.72
CA SER A 443 -10.44 -10.69 19.66
C SER A 443 -11.32 -11.81 20.19
N ARG A 444 -12.64 -11.74 19.97
CA ARG A 444 -13.61 -12.81 20.32
C ARG A 444 -13.93 -13.71 19.11
N GLY A 445 -13.28 -13.46 17.96
CA GLY A 445 -13.52 -14.19 16.72
C GLY A 445 -14.80 -13.79 15.99
N ARG A 446 -15.46 -12.69 16.34
CA ARG A 446 -16.63 -12.16 15.66
C ARG A 446 -16.21 -11.30 14.49
N LEU A 447 -17.03 -11.22 13.45
CA LEU A 447 -16.84 -10.23 12.38
C LEU A 447 -16.74 -8.83 12.98
N ALA A 448 -15.70 -8.08 12.63
CA ALA A 448 -15.58 -6.68 13.03
C ALA A 448 -16.68 -5.84 12.37
N GLU A 449 -17.23 -4.86 13.10
CA GLU A 449 -18.38 -4.06 12.62
C GLU A 449 -18.10 -3.34 11.30
N TYR A 450 -16.86 -2.91 11.11
CA TYR A 450 -16.41 -2.25 9.89
C TYR A 450 -16.14 -3.23 8.73
N SER A 451 -15.91 -4.51 9.01
CA SER A 451 -15.50 -5.45 7.95
C SER A 451 -16.59 -5.65 6.92
N ASN A 452 -16.24 -5.49 5.66
CA ASN A 452 -17.07 -5.96 4.56
C ASN A 452 -17.24 -7.47 4.65
N PHE A 453 -18.35 -7.97 4.12
CA PHE A 453 -18.74 -9.37 4.13
C PHE A 453 -19.49 -9.72 2.83
N GLY A 454 -19.79 -10.99 2.62
CA GLY A 454 -20.58 -11.41 1.45
C GLY A 454 -20.36 -12.87 1.14
N ARG A 455 -21.45 -13.61 0.97
CA ARG A 455 -21.40 -15.04 0.67
C ARG A 455 -20.85 -15.30 -0.72
N GLY A 456 -19.78 -16.11 -0.80
CA GLY A 456 -19.10 -16.42 -2.07
C GLY A 456 -18.17 -15.29 -2.56
N VAL A 457 -18.03 -14.22 -1.75
CA VAL A 457 -17.04 -13.17 -1.96
C VAL A 457 -15.91 -13.30 -0.95
N ILE A 458 -16.25 -13.45 0.34
CA ILE A 458 -15.23 -13.66 1.38
C ILE A 458 -14.75 -15.12 1.32
N ASP A 459 -13.42 -15.30 1.21
CA ASP A 459 -12.78 -16.61 1.22
C ASP A 459 -12.44 -17.09 2.63
N VAL A 460 -11.87 -16.19 3.47
CA VAL A 460 -11.48 -16.48 4.85
C VAL A 460 -11.62 -15.25 5.72
N ILE A 461 -11.59 -15.48 7.05
CA ILE A 461 -11.52 -14.42 8.04
C ILE A 461 -10.20 -14.51 8.82
N ALA A 462 -9.67 -13.36 9.27
CA ALA A 462 -8.48 -13.30 10.10
C ALA A 462 -8.57 -12.14 11.09
N PRO A 463 -7.74 -12.11 12.17
CA PRO A 463 -7.72 -11.02 13.13
C PRO A 463 -7.45 -9.67 12.46
N GLY A 464 -8.31 -8.68 12.71
CA GLY A 464 -8.18 -7.35 12.10
C GLY A 464 -8.39 -6.18 13.07
N THR A 465 -8.87 -6.41 14.30
CA THR A 465 -9.18 -5.34 15.25
C THR A 465 -8.10 -5.24 16.34
N ASP A 466 -7.59 -4.04 16.59
CA ASP A 466 -6.60 -3.79 17.66
C ASP A 466 -5.36 -4.71 17.57
N VAL A 467 -4.82 -4.85 16.36
CA VAL A 467 -3.69 -5.73 16.07
C VAL A 467 -2.37 -5.00 16.32
N LEU A 468 -1.56 -5.53 17.25
CA LEU A 468 -0.23 -5.00 17.54
C LEU A 468 0.78 -5.45 16.48
N SER A 469 1.52 -4.49 15.88
CA SER A 469 2.61 -4.77 14.95
C SER A 469 3.66 -3.65 14.93
N SER A 470 4.73 -3.86 14.16
CA SER A 470 5.80 -2.91 13.92
C SER A 470 5.27 -1.62 13.28
N TYR A 471 5.85 -0.48 13.62
CA TYR A 471 5.45 0.83 13.11
C TYR A 471 6.67 1.73 12.92
N PRO A 472 6.67 2.70 11.98
CA PRO A 472 7.81 3.57 11.74
C PRO A 472 8.37 4.24 12.99
N THR A 473 9.60 4.70 12.85
CA THR A 473 10.45 5.21 13.95
C THR A 473 10.77 4.14 15.01
N LYS A 474 10.82 2.86 14.56
CA LYS A 474 11.18 1.69 15.37
C LYS A 474 10.25 1.51 16.58
N THR A 475 8.98 1.81 16.37
CA THR A 475 7.91 1.70 17.38
C THR A 475 6.97 0.54 17.05
N TRP A 476 6.00 0.35 17.93
CA TRP A 476 4.91 -0.63 17.75
C TRP A 476 3.59 0.04 18.06
N THR A 477 2.60 -0.21 17.23
CA THR A 477 1.26 0.35 17.42
C THR A 477 0.18 -0.69 17.16
N ARG A 478 -1.03 -0.36 17.57
CA ARG A 478 -2.23 -1.17 17.31
C ARG A 478 -3.06 -0.49 16.26
N LEU A 479 -3.40 -1.23 15.20
CA LEU A 479 -4.29 -0.76 14.15
C LEU A 479 -5.47 -1.71 13.98
N SER A 480 -6.55 -1.19 13.42
CA SER A 480 -7.77 -1.94 13.10
C SER A 480 -8.13 -1.75 11.63
N GLY A 481 -8.52 -2.83 10.97
CA GLY A 481 -8.94 -2.86 9.58
C GLY A 481 -8.81 -4.26 8.99
N THR A 482 -9.50 -4.51 7.89
CA THR A 482 -9.26 -5.69 7.04
C THR A 482 -7.84 -5.69 6.49
N SER A 483 -7.20 -4.52 6.43
CA SER A 483 -5.77 -4.34 6.16
C SER A 483 -4.85 -5.07 7.14
N MET A 484 -5.28 -5.34 8.38
CA MET A 484 -4.54 -6.13 9.37
C MET A 484 -4.93 -7.61 9.30
N ALA A 485 -6.11 -7.93 8.78
CA ALA A 485 -6.55 -9.32 8.57
C ALA A 485 -5.83 -9.97 7.37
N ALA A 486 -5.75 -9.29 6.24
CA ALA A 486 -5.10 -9.79 5.02
C ALA A 486 -3.64 -10.26 5.25
N PRO A 487 -2.76 -9.55 5.98
CA PRO A 487 -1.41 -10.01 6.23
C PRO A 487 -1.32 -11.26 7.11
N HIS A 488 -2.28 -11.54 8.00
CA HIS A 488 -2.34 -12.83 8.69
C HIS A 488 -2.56 -13.97 7.70
N ALA A 489 -3.50 -13.81 6.77
CA ALA A 489 -3.75 -14.80 5.72
C ALA A 489 -2.56 -14.92 4.75
N SER A 490 -1.91 -13.80 4.40
CA SER A 490 -0.69 -13.78 3.57
C SER A 490 0.47 -14.51 4.24
N GLY A 491 0.63 -14.36 5.55
CA GLY A 491 1.63 -15.10 6.33
C GLY A 491 1.37 -16.61 6.32
N VAL A 492 0.10 -17.04 6.48
CA VAL A 492 -0.28 -18.44 6.36
C VAL A 492 -0.05 -18.96 4.93
N ALA A 493 -0.40 -18.19 3.91
CA ALA A 493 -0.11 -18.51 2.51
C ALA A 493 1.40 -18.66 2.24
N ALA A 494 2.22 -17.82 2.87
CA ALA A 494 3.68 -17.91 2.77
C ALA A 494 4.24 -19.20 3.39
N LEU A 495 3.69 -19.65 4.53
CA LEU A 495 4.04 -20.93 5.13
C LEU A 495 3.67 -22.10 4.19
N LEU A 496 2.50 -22.03 3.57
CA LEU A 496 2.04 -23.03 2.57
C LEU A 496 2.95 -23.03 1.34
N ALA A 497 3.29 -21.86 0.81
CA ALA A 497 4.19 -21.71 -0.34
C ALA A 497 5.60 -22.24 -0.05
N ALA A 498 6.12 -22.01 1.16
CA ALA A 498 7.40 -22.52 1.61
C ALA A 498 7.42 -24.05 1.74
N ARG A 499 6.29 -24.66 2.15
CA ARG A 499 6.13 -26.12 2.24
C ARG A 499 5.91 -26.78 0.88
N ASN A 500 5.24 -26.10 -0.03
CA ASN A 500 4.84 -26.60 -1.33
C ASN A 500 5.43 -25.73 -2.45
N PRO A 501 6.73 -25.83 -2.73
CA PRO A 501 7.40 -24.93 -3.67
C PRO A 501 6.86 -24.99 -5.10
N THR A 502 6.21 -26.06 -5.49
CA THR A 502 5.64 -26.27 -6.83
C THR A 502 4.14 -25.96 -6.93
N ALA A 503 3.45 -25.69 -5.79
CA ALA A 503 2.03 -25.39 -5.83
C ALA A 503 1.74 -24.07 -6.54
N GLY A 504 0.82 -24.06 -7.48
CA GLY A 504 0.33 -22.85 -8.15
C GLY A 504 -0.59 -22.03 -7.24
N PRO A 505 -1.00 -20.82 -7.68
CA PRO A 505 -1.81 -19.91 -6.85
C PRO A 505 -3.17 -20.52 -6.47
N ASP A 506 -3.87 -21.20 -7.39
CA ASP A 506 -5.14 -21.86 -7.09
C ASP A 506 -4.98 -22.97 -6.05
N GLN A 507 -3.88 -23.73 -6.11
CA GLN A 507 -3.57 -24.76 -5.13
C GLN A 507 -3.27 -24.16 -3.75
N LEU A 508 -2.52 -23.05 -3.70
CA LEU A 508 -2.24 -22.34 -2.47
C LEU A 508 -3.51 -21.75 -1.86
N ALA A 509 -4.36 -21.11 -2.69
CA ALA A 509 -5.66 -20.59 -2.26
C ALA A 509 -6.56 -21.72 -1.70
N ALA A 510 -6.67 -22.82 -2.42
CA ALA A 510 -7.45 -23.98 -1.98
C ALA A 510 -6.90 -24.60 -0.69
N GLN A 511 -5.58 -24.65 -0.51
CA GLN A 511 -4.95 -25.10 0.74
C GLN A 511 -5.24 -24.15 1.89
N LEU A 512 -5.10 -22.83 1.66
CA LEU A 512 -5.39 -21.80 2.65
C LEU A 512 -6.84 -21.90 3.15
N ARG A 513 -7.80 -22.08 2.25
CA ARG A 513 -9.22 -22.21 2.56
C ARG A 513 -9.51 -23.52 3.31
N ARG A 514 -9.03 -24.66 2.82
CA ARG A 514 -9.26 -25.97 3.46
C ARG A 514 -8.69 -26.11 4.87
N GLN A 515 -7.68 -25.33 5.21
CA GLN A 515 -7.05 -25.38 6.53
C GLN A 515 -7.64 -24.37 7.50
N ALA A 516 -8.50 -23.49 7.03
CA ALA A 516 -9.23 -22.59 7.89
C ALA A 516 -10.07 -23.38 8.91
N ARG A 517 -10.28 -22.79 10.08
CA ARG A 517 -11.15 -23.35 11.11
C ARG A 517 -12.55 -22.84 10.91
N ASP A 518 -13.48 -23.75 10.85
CA ASP A 518 -14.90 -23.43 10.71
C ASP A 518 -15.36 -22.40 11.75
N MET A 519 -16.16 -21.46 11.32
CA MET A 519 -16.72 -20.38 12.12
C MET A 519 -18.23 -20.33 11.94
N PRO A 520 -19.03 -20.63 12.98
CA PRO A 520 -20.48 -20.59 12.85
C PRO A 520 -20.99 -19.15 12.74
N CYS A 521 -22.08 -18.96 12.00
CA CYS A 521 -22.82 -17.71 12.04
C CYS A 521 -23.31 -17.40 13.47
N PRO A 522 -23.11 -16.17 13.97
CA PRO A 522 -23.72 -15.75 15.23
C PRO A 522 -25.25 -15.82 15.15
N ARG A 523 -25.88 -16.50 16.10
CA ARG A 523 -27.35 -16.69 16.09
C ARG A 523 -28.16 -15.38 16.06
N ALA A 524 -27.61 -14.33 16.65
CA ALA A 524 -28.28 -13.03 16.76
C ALA A 524 -28.09 -12.13 15.51
N ASP A 525 -27.11 -12.44 14.62
CA ASP A 525 -26.82 -11.60 13.46
C ASP A 525 -27.34 -12.22 12.17
N ARG A 526 -28.48 -11.71 11.72
CA ARG A 526 -29.17 -12.18 10.49
C ARG A 526 -28.43 -11.82 9.19
N ARG A 527 -27.41 -10.97 9.23
CA ARG A 527 -26.55 -10.67 8.07
C ARG A 527 -25.67 -11.89 7.70
N CYS A 528 -25.38 -12.72 8.68
CA CYS A 528 -24.63 -13.94 8.44
C CYS A 528 -25.53 -15.02 7.80
N THR A 529 -25.13 -15.48 6.64
CA THR A 529 -25.84 -16.50 5.86
C THR A 529 -24.87 -17.61 5.44
N GLY A 530 -25.34 -18.85 5.42
CA GLY A 530 -24.53 -20.00 5.03
C GLY A 530 -24.44 -21.06 6.13
N THR A 531 -23.40 -21.88 6.09
CA THR A 531 -23.14 -22.98 7.02
C THR A 531 -21.98 -22.66 7.93
N THR A 532 -21.72 -23.51 8.92
CA THR A 532 -20.52 -23.41 9.76
C THR A 532 -19.23 -23.51 8.94
N ALA A 533 -19.22 -24.35 7.91
CA ALA A 533 -18.06 -24.56 7.05
C ALA A 533 -17.87 -23.48 5.96
N ALA A 534 -18.95 -22.75 5.61
CA ALA A 534 -18.87 -21.68 4.62
C ALA A 534 -20.01 -20.67 4.81
N ASN A 535 -19.69 -19.44 5.17
CA ASN A 535 -20.69 -18.40 5.39
C ASN A 535 -20.24 -17.01 4.91
N SER A 536 -21.17 -16.05 4.94
CA SER A 536 -20.94 -14.70 4.41
C SER A 536 -19.96 -13.86 5.24
N PHE A 537 -19.67 -14.22 6.49
CA PHE A 537 -18.77 -13.46 7.37
C PHE A 537 -17.33 -13.97 7.34
N ALA A 538 -17.19 -15.28 7.32
CA ALA A 538 -15.90 -15.94 7.50
C ALA A 538 -15.41 -16.71 6.26
N GLY A 539 -16.22 -16.76 5.20
CA GLY A 539 -15.92 -17.67 4.08
C GLY A 539 -15.77 -19.10 4.58
N ASP A 540 -14.64 -19.73 4.28
CA ASP A 540 -14.31 -21.10 4.75
C ASP A 540 -13.74 -21.12 6.19
N GLY A 541 -13.69 -19.97 6.89
CA GLY A 541 -13.36 -19.89 8.31
C GLY A 541 -12.12 -19.07 8.66
N MET A 542 -11.68 -19.21 9.93
CA MET A 542 -10.51 -18.52 10.48
C MET A 542 -9.24 -19.18 9.98
N VAL A 543 -8.33 -18.40 9.40
CA VAL A 543 -7.02 -18.90 8.95
C VAL A 543 -6.23 -19.53 10.10
N ASP A 544 -5.51 -20.62 9.82
CA ASP A 544 -4.83 -21.43 10.85
C ASP A 544 -3.41 -21.82 10.39
N ALA A 545 -2.41 -21.16 10.97
CA ALA A 545 -1.00 -21.41 10.66
C ALA A 545 -0.54 -22.81 11.07
N SER A 546 -1.08 -23.35 12.16
CA SER A 546 -0.71 -24.68 12.66
C SER A 546 -1.19 -25.78 11.71
N ARG A 547 -2.46 -25.72 11.26
CA ARG A 547 -2.99 -26.64 10.24
C ARG A 547 -2.27 -26.50 8.90
N ALA A 548 -1.86 -25.26 8.52
CA ALA A 548 -1.11 -25.01 7.31
C ALA A 548 0.24 -25.73 7.27
N VAL A 549 0.82 -26.02 8.43
CA VAL A 549 2.09 -26.76 8.53
C VAL A 549 1.92 -28.22 8.97
N GLY A 550 0.69 -28.74 9.02
CA GLY A 550 0.38 -30.13 9.34
C GLY A 550 0.52 -30.45 10.84
N ARG A 551 0.08 -29.52 11.71
CA ARG A 551 0.14 -29.64 13.17
C ARG A 551 -1.23 -29.43 13.80
#